data_1f861ac8b69f9d26866790cec68fb921
#
_entry.id   1f861ac8b69f9d26866790cec68fb921
#
_cell.length_a   1.000
_cell.length_b   1.000
_cell.length_c   1.000
_cell.angle_alpha   90.00
_cell.angle_beta   90.00
_cell.angle_gamma   90.00
#
_symmetry.space_group_name_H-M   'P 1'
#
loop_
_entity.id
_entity.type
_entity.pdbx_description
1 polymer ?
#
loop_
_entity_poly.entity_id
_entity_poly.type
_entity_poly.pdbx_seq_one_letter_code
_entity_poly.pdbx_strand_id
1 'polypeptide(L)'
;MNAYLASVLESVKTKHGNEPEFVQTVEEVLSSLEPVIEKHPEYEKVDLLGRMVEPERMFTFRVVWCDDNGQWHTNRGWRCQFNGAIGPYKGGLRFQKNVYEGIITFLGFEQTFKNSLTGLPIGGAKGGSDFDPAGKSDAEVMRFCQSFMTALYRYIGPDIDVPAGDMGVGGREIGYLYGQYRRLKGVWENGVLTGKGLSYGGSLIRPEATGYGAMYYLQEVLKHENDTIEGKRIAISGYGNVGWGIMKKAAQLGAKVTYFAGPDGYVHDPDGVITEEKLNFILEMRAKDPMHCKPYADKFGCEFVAGEKCWGVKDVDVYMPAAMQNDVKMESAEKIAASGVKYYIEVANMPTTNDALNYLRAQKGIIVAPSKAVNAGGVGVSALEMAQNSERLVWTAEEVDHQLHKMMENIHKVSAEAAAEYGLGYDLVAGANIAGFKKVAEAMMEQGCF
;
A
#
# COMPACT_ATOMS: atom_id res chain seq x y z
N MET A 1 -7.12 10.04 -25.19
CA MET A 1 -8.15 9.20 -24.49
C MET A 1 -9.29 8.99 -25.48
N ASN A 2 -9.66 7.74 -25.76
CA ASN A 2 -10.74 7.43 -26.68
C ASN A 2 -12.13 7.81 -26.10
N ALA A 3 -13.19 7.78 -26.93
CA ALA A 3 -14.52 8.27 -26.54
C ALA A 3 -15.14 7.48 -25.36
N TYR A 4 -14.94 6.16 -25.30
CA TYR A 4 -15.45 5.34 -24.23
C TYR A 4 -14.76 5.66 -22.86
N LEU A 5 -13.43 5.72 -22.83
CA LEU A 5 -12.69 6.12 -21.64
C LEU A 5 -13.09 7.50 -21.15
N ALA A 6 -13.24 8.47 -22.08
CA ALA A 6 -13.68 9.83 -21.75
C ALA A 6 -15.08 9.83 -21.15
N SER A 7 -16.02 9.03 -21.68
CA SER A 7 -17.38 8.95 -21.16
C SER A 7 -17.44 8.32 -19.75
N VAL A 8 -16.64 7.30 -19.50
CA VAL A 8 -16.53 6.67 -18.17
C VAL A 8 -15.95 7.68 -17.15
N LEU A 9 -14.88 8.38 -17.51
CA LEU A 9 -14.28 9.39 -16.62
C LEU A 9 -15.26 10.53 -16.32
N GLU A 10 -16.03 11.00 -17.31
CA GLU A 10 -17.04 12.05 -17.10
C GLU A 10 -18.19 11.57 -16.20
N SER A 11 -18.60 10.30 -16.35
CA SER A 11 -19.58 9.68 -15.44
C SER A 11 -19.05 9.66 -14.00
N VAL A 12 -17.80 9.28 -13.80
CA VAL A 12 -17.15 9.27 -12.47
C VAL A 12 -17.07 10.69 -11.91
N LYS A 13 -16.65 11.69 -12.70
CA LYS A 13 -16.62 13.10 -12.27
C LYS A 13 -18.00 13.62 -11.86
N THR A 14 -19.04 13.18 -12.56
CA THR A 14 -20.42 13.58 -12.26
C THR A 14 -20.94 12.93 -10.97
N LYS A 15 -20.70 11.64 -10.78
CA LYS A 15 -21.21 10.89 -9.62
C LYS A 15 -20.38 11.14 -8.35
N HIS A 16 -19.06 11.25 -8.50
CA HIS A 16 -18.09 11.30 -7.42
C HIS A 16 -17.36 12.66 -7.33
N GLY A 17 -17.99 13.74 -7.76
CA GLY A 17 -17.38 15.08 -7.75
C GLY A 17 -16.94 15.59 -6.38
N ASN A 18 -17.47 15.01 -5.30
CA ASN A 18 -17.09 15.30 -3.92
C ASN A 18 -15.95 14.37 -3.38
N GLU A 19 -15.41 13.49 -4.23
CA GLU A 19 -14.40 12.50 -3.91
C GLU A 19 -13.15 12.69 -4.78
N PRO A 20 -12.41 13.80 -4.61
CA PRO A 20 -11.35 14.19 -5.53
C PRO A 20 -10.23 13.16 -5.66
N GLU A 21 -9.90 12.43 -4.59
CA GLU A 21 -8.87 11.39 -4.60
C GLU A 21 -9.31 10.20 -5.47
N PHE A 22 -10.59 9.85 -5.43
CA PHE A 22 -11.13 8.78 -6.27
C PHE A 22 -11.12 9.16 -7.74
N VAL A 23 -11.62 10.37 -8.08
CA VAL A 23 -11.60 10.90 -9.45
C VAL A 23 -10.18 10.93 -10.01
N GLN A 24 -9.21 11.42 -9.23
CA GLN A 24 -7.79 11.49 -9.60
C GLN A 24 -7.22 10.09 -9.92
N THR A 25 -7.54 9.11 -9.09
CA THR A 25 -7.01 7.75 -9.25
C THR A 25 -7.64 7.04 -10.45
N VAL A 26 -8.95 7.22 -10.68
CA VAL A 26 -9.61 6.68 -11.88
C VAL A 26 -9.01 7.30 -13.12
N GLU A 27 -8.78 8.62 -13.17
CA GLU A 27 -8.17 9.30 -14.31
C GLU A 27 -6.75 8.77 -14.60
N GLU A 28 -5.93 8.55 -13.57
CA GLU A 28 -4.58 7.96 -13.71
C GLU A 28 -4.66 6.55 -14.32
N VAL A 29 -5.54 5.70 -13.81
CA VAL A 29 -5.66 4.32 -14.30
C VAL A 29 -6.21 4.29 -15.72
N LEU A 30 -7.32 4.97 -16.00
CA LEU A 30 -7.96 4.99 -17.31
C LEU A 30 -7.04 5.54 -18.40
N SER A 31 -6.20 6.54 -18.10
CA SER A 31 -5.24 7.08 -19.06
C SER A 31 -4.22 6.04 -19.56
N SER A 32 -3.91 5.05 -18.73
CA SER A 32 -3.00 3.95 -19.06
C SER A 32 -3.66 2.85 -19.91
N LEU A 33 -5.01 2.78 -19.94
CA LEU A 33 -5.76 1.69 -20.56
C LEU A 33 -6.13 1.94 -22.03
N GLU A 34 -5.86 3.14 -22.58
CA GLU A 34 -6.23 3.47 -23.96
C GLU A 34 -5.77 2.42 -24.98
N PRO A 35 -4.49 1.99 -25.00
CA PRO A 35 -4.04 0.99 -25.96
C PRO A 35 -4.66 -0.40 -25.75
N VAL A 36 -5.15 -0.68 -24.53
CA VAL A 36 -5.87 -1.94 -24.23
C VAL A 36 -7.27 -1.89 -24.82
N ILE A 37 -8.01 -0.82 -24.57
CA ILE A 37 -9.39 -0.66 -25.04
C ILE A 37 -9.45 -0.61 -26.58
N GLU A 38 -8.46 -0.02 -27.24
CA GLU A 38 -8.37 -0.02 -28.70
C GLU A 38 -8.23 -1.45 -29.30
N LYS A 39 -7.50 -2.34 -28.60
CA LYS A 39 -7.35 -3.73 -29.02
C LYS A 39 -8.51 -4.64 -28.62
N HIS A 40 -9.34 -4.22 -27.66
CA HIS A 40 -10.40 -5.03 -27.04
C HIS A 40 -11.76 -4.31 -27.07
N PRO A 41 -12.37 -4.10 -28.27
CA PRO A 41 -13.65 -3.41 -28.37
C PRO A 41 -14.82 -4.16 -27.71
N GLU A 42 -14.64 -5.42 -27.35
CA GLU A 42 -15.60 -6.22 -26.59
C GLU A 42 -15.83 -5.66 -25.17
N TYR A 43 -14.86 -4.99 -24.58
CA TYR A 43 -14.98 -4.39 -23.24
C TYR A 43 -15.98 -3.22 -23.22
N GLU A 44 -15.99 -2.39 -24.26
CA GLU A 44 -16.95 -1.31 -24.41
C GLU A 44 -18.40 -1.85 -24.58
N LYS A 45 -18.58 -2.93 -25.35
CA LYS A 45 -19.91 -3.52 -25.59
C LYS A 45 -20.64 -3.97 -24.34
N VAL A 46 -19.91 -4.33 -23.29
CA VAL A 46 -20.47 -4.77 -22.01
C VAL A 46 -20.27 -3.75 -20.88
N ASP A 47 -19.87 -2.54 -21.24
CA ASP A 47 -19.55 -1.45 -20.28
C ASP A 47 -18.65 -1.91 -19.13
N LEU A 48 -17.58 -2.64 -19.48
CA LEU A 48 -16.69 -3.24 -18.49
C LEU A 48 -16.06 -2.19 -17.53
N LEU A 49 -15.58 -1.08 -18.10
CA LEU A 49 -14.96 -0.02 -17.29
C LEU A 49 -15.99 0.73 -16.44
N GLY A 50 -17.19 0.99 -16.97
CA GLY A 50 -18.27 1.60 -16.18
C GLY A 50 -18.61 0.77 -14.94
N ARG A 51 -18.61 -0.57 -15.07
CA ARG A 51 -18.80 -1.48 -13.94
C ARG A 51 -17.57 -1.55 -13.03
N MET A 52 -16.35 -1.50 -13.58
CA MET A 52 -15.11 -1.61 -12.82
C MET A 52 -14.82 -0.39 -11.94
N VAL A 53 -15.31 0.79 -12.28
CA VAL A 53 -15.17 2.01 -11.49
C VAL A 53 -16.27 2.21 -10.44
N GLU A 54 -17.26 1.32 -10.40
CA GLU A 54 -18.31 1.33 -9.37
C GLU A 54 -18.01 0.24 -8.33
N PRO A 55 -18.05 0.54 -7.01
CA PRO A 55 -17.90 -0.49 -5.99
C PRO A 55 -19.12 -1.42 -5.98
N GLU A 56 -18.87 -2.73 -5.81
CA GLU A 56 -19.96 -3.70 -5.71
C GLU A 56 -20.86 -3.42 -4.49
N ARG A 57 -20.26 -2.99 -3.37
CA ARG A 57 -21.01 -2.64 -2.14
C ARG A 57 -20.25 -1.62 -1.30
N MET A 58 -21.00 -0.68 -0.74
CA MET A 58 -20.51 0.23 0.30
C MET A 58 -21.40 0.10 1.54
N PHE A 59 -20.80 -0.22 2.67
CA PHE A 59 -21.47 -0.24 3.96
C PHE A 59 -21.05 0.98 4.76
N THR A 60 -22.04 1.77 5.18
CA THR A 60 -21.85 2.89 6.11
C THR A 60 -22.63 2.60 7.38
N PHE A 61 -21.98 2.70 8.54
CA PHE A 61 -22.60 2.37 9.82
C PHE A 61 -22.12 3.28 10.94
N ARG A 62 -22.97 3.40 11.95
CA ARG A 62 -22.70 4.16 13.17
C ARG A 62 -21.90 3.29 14.15
N VAL A 63 -20.84 3.86 14.74
CA VAL A 63 -20.03 3.25 15.81
C VAL A 63 -20.16 4.10 17.06
N VAL A 64 -20.75 3.55 18.13
CA VAL A 64 -20.94 4.22 19.41
C VAL A 64 -20.03 3.61 20.44
N TRP A 65 -19.32 4.44 21.20
CA TRP A 65 -18.40 3.98 22.23
C TRP A 65 -18.37 4.99 23.38
N CYS A 66 -17.91 4.54 24.56
CA CYS A 66 -17.78 5.35 25.77
C CYS A 66 -16.31 5.54 26.11
N ASP A 67 -15.90 6.78 26.45
CA ASP A 67 -14.55 7.07 26.89
C ASP A 67 -14.32 6.68 28.37
N ASP A 68 -13.11 6.90 28.86
CA ASP A 68 -12.75 6.58 30.24
C ASP A 68 -13.41 7.48 31.28
N ASN A 69 -13.98 8.62 30.86
CA ASN A 69 -14.75 9.54 31.71
C ASN A 69 -16.25 9.23 31.71
N GLY A 70 -16.69 8.18 31.03
CA GLY A 70 -18.09 7.80 30.90
C GLY A 70 -18.89 8.61 29.88
N GLN A 71 -18.23 9.40 29.02
CA GLN A 71 -18.89 10.15 27.95
C GLN A 71 -19.07 9.29 26.69
N TRP A 72 -20.23 9.42 26.06
CA TRP A 72 -20.58 8.71 24.84
C TRP A 72 -20.15 9.50 23.61
N HIS A 73 -19.53 8.78 22.68
CA HIS A 73 -19.07 9.29 21.40
C HIS A 73 -19.69 8.50 20.24
N THR A 74 -19.85 9.17 19.11
CA THR A 74 -20.36 8.56 17.88
C THR A 74 -19.40 8.86 16.74
N ASN A 75 -18.95 7.80 16.10
CA ASN A 75 -18.15 7.84 14.89
C ASN A 75 -18.90 7.14 13.75
N ARG A 76 -18.44 7.36 12.53
CA ARG A 76 -18.91 6.66 11.35
C ARG A 76 -17.89 5.62 10.93
N GLY A 77 -18.37 4.44 10.60
CA GLY A 77 -17.56 3.37 10.01
C GLY A 77 -17.99 3.09 8.58
N TRP A 78 -17.04 2.67 7.75
CA TRP A 78 -17.24 2.29 6.35
C TRP A 78 -16.55 0.97 6.02
N ARG A 79 -17.15 0.20 5.11
CA ARG A 79 -16.50 -0.90 4.41
C ARG A 79 -16.94 -0.90 2.96
N CYS A 80 -15.99 -0.72 2.06
CA CYS A 80 -16.14 -0.84 0.63
C CYS A 80 -15.68 -2.24 0.19
N GLN A 81 -16.58 -3.05 -0.33
CA GLN A 81 -16.32 -4.27 -1.08
C GLN A 81 -16.30 -3.85 -2.55
N PHE A 82 -15.09 -3.56 -3.07
CA PHE A 82 -14.98 -2.83 -4.33
C PHE A 82 -15.16 -3.76 -5.52
N ASN A 83 -14.37 -4.83 -5.60
CA ASN A 83 -14.44 -5.81 -6.69
C ASN A 83 -14.02 -7.19 -6.19
N GLY A 84 -14.91 -8.16 -6.31
CA GLY A 84 -14.72 -9.55 -5.88
C GLY A 84 -14.47 -10.54 -7.01
N ALA A 85 -14.26 -10.10 -8.25
CA ALA A 85 -14.16 -10.99 -9.41
C ALA A 85 -13.02 -12.02 -9.33
N ILE A 86 -11.90 -11.68 -8.65
CA ILE A 86 -10.73 -12.57 -8.57
C ILE A 86 -10.56 -13.26 -7.20
N GLY A 87 -11.47 -13.06 -6.25
CA GLY A 87 -11.41 -13.70 -4.94
C GLY A 87 -12.10 -12.89 -3.83
N PRO A 88 -12.03 -13.34 -2.57
CA PRO A 88 -12.59 -12.63 -1.43
C PRO A 88 -12.09 -11.19 -1.37
N TYR A 89 -12.96 -10.25 -1.00
CA TYR A 89 -12.59 -8.86 -0.85
C TYR A 89 -11.46 -8.72 0.18
N LYS A 90 -10.41 -7.97 -0.14
CA LYS A 90 -9.23 -7.84 0.71
C LYS A 90 -8.75 -6.39 0.75
N GLY A 91 -8.62 -5.84 1.96
CA GLY A 91 -8.08 -4.50 2.15
C GLY A 91 -8.11 -4.03 3.60
N GLY A 92 -7.23 -3.09 3.94
CA GLY A 92 -7.05 -2.59 5.31
C GLY A 92 -8.20 -1.76 5.84
N LEU A 93 -8.21 -1.59 7.16
CA LEU A 93 -9.04 -0.63 7.89
C LEU A 93 -8.18 0.56 8.29
N ARG A 94 -8.63 1.79 8.00
CA ARG A 94 -7.95 3.04 8.38
C ARG A 94 -8.74 3.78 9.44
N PHE A 95 -8.10 4.08 10.57
CA PHE A 95 -8.69 4.88 11.63
C PHE A 95 -7.96 6.21 11.77
N GLN A 96 -8.58 7.28 11.24
CA GLN A 96 -8.05 8.64 11.27
C GLN A 96 -9.19 9.66 11.17
N LYS A 97 -9.03 10.83 11.78
CA LYS A 97 -10.04 11.91 11.80
C LYS A 97 -10.53 12.36 10.42
N ASN A 98 -9.68 12.28 9.40
CA ASN A 98 -9.96 12.76 8.05
C ASN A 98 -10.51 11.66 7.13
N VAL A 99 -10.79 10.47 7.65
CA VAL A 99 -11.40 9.39 6.86
C VAL A 99 -12.86 9.74 6.58
N TYR A 100 -13.23 9.64 5.32
CA TYR A 100 -14.60 9.75 4.83
C TYR A 100 -14.81 8.77 3.67
N GLU A 101 -16.03 8.67 3.18
CA GLU A 101 -16.43 7.67 2.17
C GLU A 101 -15.53 7.69 0.92
N GLY A 102 -15.24 8.87 0.38
CA GLY A 102 -14.39 9.02 -0.81
C GLY A 102 -12.96 8.48 -0.65
N ILE A 103 -12.36 8.64 0.54
CA ILE A 103 -11.05 8.00 0.85
C ILE A 103 -11.17 6.47 0.82
N ILE A 104 -12.29 5.93 1.32
CA ILE A 104 -12.51 4.49 1.35
C ILE A 104 -12.78 3.95 -0.07
N THR A 105 -13.56 4.66 -0.88
CA THR A 105 -13.83 4.34 -2.28
C THR A 105 -12.53 4.33 -3.09
N PHE A 106 -11.76 5.41 -3.02
CA PHE A 106 -10.45 5.55 -3.65
C PHE A 106 -9.52 4.38 -3.33
N LEU A 107 -9.32 4.12 -2.05
CA LEU A 107 -8.39 3.08 -1.61
C LEU A 107 -8.92 1.67 -1.94
N GLY A 108 -10.23 1.46 -2.02
CA GLY A 108 -10.83 0.21 -2.46
C GLY A 108 -10.56 -0.07 -3.94
N PHE A 109 -10.68 0.96 -4.77
CA PHE A 109 -10.36 0.89 -6.19
C PHE A 109 -8.88 0.56 -6.42
N GLU A 110 -7.96 1.32 -5.81
CA GLU A 110 -6.51 1.03 -5.88
C GLU A 110 -6.18 -0.40 -5.42
N GLN A 111 -6.85 -0.84 -4.34
CA GLN A 111 -6.61 -2.16 -3.78
C GLN A 111 -6.97 -3.28 -4.77
N THR A 112 -7.98 -3.08 -5.63
CA THR A 112 -8.37 -4.04 -6.67
C THR A 112 -7.20 -4.31 -7.63
N PHE A 113 -6.55 -3.28 -8.14
CA PHE A 113 -5.41 -3.41 -9.06
C PHE A 113 -4.17 -3.94 -8.35
N LYS A 114 -3.88 -3.45 -7.14
CA LYS A 114 -2.75 -3.93 -6.34
C LYS A 114 -2.87 -5.43 -6.05
N ASN A 115 -4.05 -5.89 -5.62
CA ASN A 115 -4.27 -7.28 -5.27
C ASN A 115 -4.16 -8.20 -6.49
N SER A 116 -4.67 -7.76 -7.64
CA SER A 116 -4.57 -8.54 -8.87
C SER A 116 -3.13 -8.79 -9.31
N LEU A 117 -2.23 -7.82 -9.10
CA LEU A 117 -0.81 -7.96 -9.43
C LEU A 117 -0.11 -9.06 -8.61
N THR A 118 -0.56 -9.34 -7.40
CA THR A 118 0.04 -10.41 -6.57
C THR A 118 -0.07 -11.81 -7.18
N GLY A 119 -0.97 -11.99 -8.17
CA GLY A 119 -1.28 -13.30 -8.74
C GLY A 119 -2.19 -14.16 -7.84
N LEU A 120 -2.44 -13.73 -6.59
CA LEU A 120 -3.24 -14.48 -5.61
C LEU A 120 -4.74 -14.23 -5.79
N PRO A 121 -5.61 -15.16 -5.35
CA PRO A 121 -7.06 -15.05 -5.47
C PRO A 121 -7.63 -14.15 -4.36
N ILE A 122 -7.43 -12.86 -4.47
CA ILE A 122 -7.92 -11.83 -3.54
C ILE A 122 -8.48 -10.64 -4.30
N GLY A 123 -9.71 -10.27 -4.02
CA GLY A 123 -10.39 -9.09 -4.57
C GLY A 123 -9.99 -7.79 -3.89
N GLY A 124 -10.62 -6.69 -4.27
CA GLY A 124 -10.35 -5.34 -3.73
C GLY A 124 -11.37 -4.90 -2.70
N ALA A 125 -10.89 -4.37 -1.59
CA ALA A 125 -11.72 -3.74 -0.55
C ALA A 125 -10.95 -2.68 0.22
N LYS A 126 -11.69 -1.84 0.94
CA LYS A 126 -11.16 -0.92 1.95
C LYS A 126 -12.21 -0.62 3.00
N GLY A 127 -11.76 -0.30 4.20
CA GLY A 127 -12.65 0.16 5.25
C GLY A 127 -11.97 1.16 6.18
N GLY A 128 -12.72 1.66 7.14
CA GLY A 128 -12.18 2.59 8.13
C GLY A 128 -13.23 3.33 8.92
N SER A 129 -12.75 4.32 9.65
CA SER A 129 -13.57 5.21 10.48
C SER A 129 -12.88 6.57 10.64
N ASP A 130 -13.68 7.60 10.90
CA ASP A 130 -13.24 8.91 11.35
C ASP A 130 -12.77 8.94 12.83
N PHE A 131 -12.68 7.77 13.46
CA PHE A 131 -12.07 7.59 14.77
C PHE A 131 -10.54 7.70 14.69
N ASP A 132 -9.96 8.43 15.63
CA ASP A 132 -8.50 8.55 15.78
C ASP A 132 -8.04 7.86 17.07
N PRO A 133 -7.27 6.78 17.00
CA PRO A 133 -6.76 6.10 18.19
C PRO A 133 -5.63 6.84 18.91
N ALA A 134 -5.05 7.88 18.27
CA ALA A 134 -3.96 8.64 18.87
C ALA A 134 -4.40 9.32 20.18
N GLY A 135 -3.60 9.14 21.25
CA GLY A 135 -3.88 9.72 22.57
C GLY A 135 -5.03 9.06 23.34
N LYS A 136 -5.61 7.97 22.83
CA LYS A 136 -6.65 7.19 23.50
C LYS A 136 -6.06 6.05 24.32
N SER A 137 -6.72 5.72 25.45
CA SER A 137 -6.33 4.55 26.24
C SER A 137 -6.59 3.24 25.49
N ASP A 138 -5.91 2.17 25.89
CA ASP A 138 -6.17 0.82 25.35
C ASP A 138 -7.62 0.39 25.59
N ALA A 139 -8.21 0.78 26.70
CA ALA A 139 -9.60 0.48 27.03
C ALA A 139 -10.59 1.20 26.10
N GLU A 140 -10.33 2.47 25.79
CA GLU A 140 -11.13 3.25 24.81
C GLU A 140 -11.04 2.64 23.41
N VAL A 141 -9.82 2.36 22.93
CA VAL A 141 -9.60 1.74 21.63
C VAL A 141 -10.26 0.35 21.55
N MET A 142 -10.19 -0.44 22.62
CA MET A 142 -10.86 -1.74 22.69
C MET A 142 -12.39 -1.59 22.56
N ARG A 143 -12.99 -0.67 23.32
CA ARG A 143 -14.45 -0.43 23.24
C ARG A 143 -14.88 0.03 21.85
N PHE A 144 -14.10 0.93 21.25
CA PHE A 144 -14.34 1.35 19.86
C PHE A 144 -14.26 0.16 18.89
N CYS A 145 -13.20 -0.62 18.91
CA CYS A 145 -13.01 -1.80 18.04
C CYS A 145 -14.12 -2.84 18.21
N GLN A 146 -14.57 -3.07 19.46
CA GLN A 146 -15.68 -3.99 19.72
C GLN A 146 -16.99 -3.48 19.13
N SER A 147 -17.29 -2.20 19.25
CA SER A 147 -18.47 -1.58 18.64
C SER A 147 -18.40 -1.60 17.11
N PHE A 148 -17.25 -1.25 16.53
CA PHE A 148 -17.00 -1.30 15.09
C PHE A 148 -17.22 -2.72 14.54
N MET A 149 -16.62 -3.73 15.16
CA MET A 149 -16.75 -5.13 14.72
C MET A 149 -18.19 -5.64 14.89
N THR A 150 -18.92 -5.21 15.92
CA THR A 150 -20.33 -5.57 16.12
C THR A 150 -21.21 -5.13 14.94
N ALA A 151 -20.91 -3.98 14.34
CA ALA A 151 -21.61 -3.52 13.14
C ALA A 151 -21.14 -4.27 11.87
N LEU A 152 -19.85 -4.63 11.79
CA LEU A 152 -19.22 -5.15 10.56
C LEU A 152 -19.31 -6.68 10.41
N TYR A 153 -19.33 -7.46 11.50
CA TYR A 153 -19.05 -8.92 11.49
C TYR A 153 -19.94 -9.76 10.56
N ARG A 154 -21.14 -9.28 10.22
CA ARG A 154 -22.08 -9.99 9.32
C ARG A 154 -21.67 -9.95 7.87
N TYR A 155 -20.82 -9.02 7.49
CA TYR A 155 -20.43 -8.72 6.10
C TYR A 155 -19.05 -9.22 5.75
N ILE A 156 -18.31 -9.78 6.74
CA ILE A 156 -16.93 -10.26 6.58
C ILE A 156 -16.82 -11.75 6.94
N GLY A 157 -15.77 -12.38 6.44
CA GLY A 157 -15.47 -13.79 6.67
C GLY A 157 -14.27 -14.22 5.86
N PRO A 158 -13.63 -15.37 6.18
CA PRO A 158 -12.42 -15.84 5.48
C PRO A 158 -12.57 -15.95 3.97
N ASP A 159 -13.77 -16.32 3.50
CA ASP A 159 -14.09 -16.56 2.08
C ASP A 159 -14.99 -15.47 1.48
N ILE A 160 -15.26 -14.39 2.23
CA ILE A 160 -16.13 -13.28 1.80
C ILE A 160 -15.32 -12.01 1.69
N ASP A 161 -14.83 -11.52 2.83
CA ASP A 161 -14.14 -10.24 2.95
C ASP A 161 -13.19 -10.28 4.15
N VAL A 162 -11.90 -10.02 3.91
CA VAL A 162 -10.84 -10.15 4.91
C VAL A 162 -10.16 -8.80 5.14
N PRO A 163 -10.62 -8.02 6.14
CA PRO A 163 -9.94 -6.81 6.54
C PRO A 163 -8.53 -7.03 7.10
N ALA A 164 -7.72 -5.98 7.08
CA ALA A 164 -6.35 -5.95 7.60
C ALA A 164 -6.06 -4.64 8.32
N GLY A 165 -4.85 -4.49 8.84
CA GLY A 165 -4.37 -3.22 9.36
C GLY A 165 -4.03 -2.22 8.25
N ASP A 166 -4.11 -0.94 8.59
CA ASP A 166 -3.67 0.23 7.84
C ASP A 166 -3.38 1.37 8.84
N MET A 167 -3.29 2.62 8.41
CA MET A 167 -3.03 3.75 9.29
C MET A 167 -4.04 3.79 10.45
N GLY A 168 -3.52 3.89 11.68
CA GLY A 168 -4.33 3.86 12.90
C GLY A 168 -4.88 2.48 13.30
N VAL A 169 -4.54 1.42 12.56
CA VAL A 169 -4.97 0.04 12.85
C VAL A 169 -3.75 -0.88 12.80
N GLY A 170 -3.16 -1.12 13.94
CA GLY A 170 -2.03 -2.04 14.11
C GLY A 170 -2.46 -3.38 14.74
N GLY A 171 -1.47 -4.12 15.23
CA GLY A 171 -1.71 -5.44 15.87
C GLY A 171 -2.63 -5.37 17.08
N ARG A 172 -2.61 -4.26 17.85
CA ARG A 172 -3.51 -4.01 18.99
C ARG A 172 -4.96 -3.94 18.52
N GLU A 173 -5.28 -3.10 17.56
CA GLU A 173 -6.63 -2.92 17.02
C GLU A 173 -7.12 -4.21 16.35
N ILE A 174 -6.27 -4.87 15.56
CA ILE A 174 -6.59 -6.18 14.95
C ILE A 174 -6.92 -7.22 16.02
N GLY A 175 -6.18 -7.24 17.13
CA GLY A 175 -6.46 -8.11 18.26
C GLY A 175 -7.85 -7.88 18.87
N TYR A 176 -8.21 -6.62 19.12
CA TYR A 176 -9.53 -6.26 19.67
C TYR A 176 -10.67 -6.55 18.68
N LEU A 177 -10.47 -6.28 17.40
CA LEU A 177 -11.43 -6.60 16.34
C LEU A 177 -11.65 -8.11 16.22
N TYR A 178 -10.57 -8.90 16.19
CA TYR A 178 -10.65 -10.36 16.12
C TYR A 178 -11.31 -10.98 17.37
N GLY A 179 -10.92 -10.51 18.55
CA GLY A 179 -11.52 -10.98 19.80
C GLY A 179 -13.03 -10.77 19.84
N GLN A 180 -13.52 -9.62 19.36
CA GLN A 180 -14.97 -9.37 19.26
C GLN A 180 -15.65 -10.20 18.17
N TYR A 181 -15.04 -10.35 17.00
CA TYR A 181 -15.56 -11.22 15.93
C TYR A 181 -15.77 -12.64 16.45
N ARG A 182 -14.75 -13.21 17.11
CA ARG A 182 -14.80 -14.56 17.69
C ARG A 182 -15.93 -14.71 18.73
N ARG A 183 -16.14 -13.70 19.56
CA ARG A 183 -17.25 -13.69 20.56
C ARG A 183 -18.61 -13.69 19.89
N LEU A 184 -18.78 -12.94 18.80
CA LEU A 184 -20.06 -12.84 18.09
C LEU A 184 -20.37 -14.08 17.25
N LYS A 185 -19.37 -14.64 16.59
CA LYS A 185 -19.53 -15.83 15.73
C LYS A 185 -19.53 -17.15 16.49
N GLY A 186 -18.85 -17.22 17.62
CA GLY A 186 -18.74 -18.45 18.42
C GLY A 186 -17.86 -19.55 17.81
N VAL A 187 -17.11 -19.25 16.74
CA VAL A 187 -16.25 -20.21 16.02
C VAL A 187 -14.83 -19.66 15.86
N TRP A 188 -13.89 -20.56 15.54
CA TRP A 188 -12.50 -20.20 15.25
C TRP A 188 -12.32 -19.99 13.73
N GLU A 189 -12.58 -18.79 13.28
CA GLU A 189 -12.34 -18.33 11.89
C GLU A 189 -11.21 -17.30 11.87
N ASN A 190 -9.98 -17.74 12.17
CA ASN A 190 -8.85 -16.81 12.26
C ASN A 190 -8.41 -16.22 10.91
N GLY A 191 -8.84 -16.78 9.78
CA GLY A 191 -8.66 -16.23 8.45
C GLY A 191 -9.48 -14.96 8.15
N VAL A 192 -10.41 -14.55 9.05
CA VAL A 192 -11.27 -13.37 8.82
C VAL A 192 -10.52 -12.04 8.82
N LEU A 193 -9.37 -11.94 9.47
CA LEU A 193 -8.54 -10.74 9.57
C LEU A 193 -7.08 -11.11 9.36
N THR A 194 -6.30 -10.21 8.77
CA THR A 194 -4.84 -10.35 8.69
C THR A 194 -4.11 -9.23 9.43
N GLY A 195 -2.84 -9.48 9.76
CA GLY A 195 -2.06 -8.61 10.64
C GLY A 195 -2.24 -8.98 12.11
N LYS A 196 -2.67 -10.22 12.37
CA LYS A 196 -2.84 -10.77 13.72
C LYS A 196 -1.50 -10.99 14.43
N GLY A 197 -1.55 -11.09 15.75
CA GLY A 197 -0.43 -11.56 16.56
C GLY A 197 -0.12 -13.05 16.28
N LEU A 198 1.14 -13.42 16.43
CA LEU A 198 1.61 -14.80 16.16
C LEU A 198 0.90 -15.86 17.01
N SER A 199 0.48 -15.50 18.22
CA SER A 199 -0.20 -16.39 19.15
C SER A 199 -1.60 -16.84 18.71
N TYR A 200 -2.19 -16.21 17.70
CA TYR A 200 -3.55 -16.51 17.21
C TYR A 200 -3.68 -16.46 15.69
N GLY A 201 -2.64 -16.85 14.98
CA GLY A 201 -2.66 -17.11 13.54
C GLY A 201 -2.11 -15.99 12.68
N GLY A 202 -1.28 -15.11 13.24
CA GLY A 202 -0.49 -14.14 12.47
C GLY A 202 0.65 -14.80 11.71
N SER A 203 1.17 -14.14 10.69
CA SER A 203 2.32 -14.57 9.89
C SER A 203 3.59 -13.81 10.29
N LEU A 204 4.72 -14.52 10.26
CA LEU A 204 6.05 -13.92 10.31
C LEU A 204 6.26 -13.00 9.10
N ILE A 205 7.25 -12.10 9.17
CA ILE A 205 7.61 -11.13 8.12
C ILE A 205 6.53 -10.08 7.83
N ARG A 206 5.30 -10.18 8.37
CA ARG A 206 4.20 -9.28 8.03
C ARG A 206 4.51 -7.78 8.29
N PRO A 207 5.14 -7.38 9.41
CA PRO A 207 5.51 -5.98 9.65
C PRO A 207 6.50 -5.42 8.63
N GLU A 208 7.45 -6.24 8.19
CA GLU A 208 8.52 -5.88 7.25
C GLU A 208 8.10 -6.01 5.78
N ALA A 209 7.04 -6.75 5.49
CA ALA A 209 6.70 -7.25 4.16
C ALA A 209 6.65 -6.19 3.06
N THR A 210 6.13 -4.99 3.35
CA THR A 210 6.06 -3.91 2.36
C THR A 210 7.46 -3.40 2.01
N GLY A 211 8.30 -3.17 3.01
CA GLY A 211 9.69 -2.74 2.80
C GLY A 211 10.55 -3.82 2.13
N TYR A 212 10.41 -5.06 2.55
CA TYR A 212 11.09 -6.20 1.93
C TYR A 212 10.70 -6.36 0.46
N GLY A 213 9.39 -6.32 0.19
CA GLY A 213 8.87 -6.40 -1.17
C GLY A 213 9.39 -5.27 -2.06
N ALA A 214 9.44 -4.04 -1.55
CA ALA A 214 9.99 -2.91 -2.29
C ALA A 214 11.47 -3.12 -2.68
N MET A 215 12.26 -3.72 -1.80
CA MET A 215 13.66 -4.05 -2.10
C MET A 215 13.78 -5.17 -3.14
N TYR A 216 12.94 -6.18 -3.09
CA TYR A 216 12.90 -7.23 -4.11
C TYR A 216 12.46 -6.70 -5.48
N TYR A 217 11.45 -5.83 -5.49
CA TYR A 217 11.04 -5.17 -6.73
C TYR A 217 12.17 -4.31 -7.32
N LEU A 218 12.88 -3.56 -6.48
CA LEU A 218 14.07 -2.80 -6.90
C LEU A 218 15.14 -3.71 -7.50
N GLN A 219 15.39 -4.90 -6.92
CA GLN A 219 16.35 -5.85 -7.50
C GLN A 219 15.99 -6.23 -8.93
N GLU A 220 14.70 -6.45 -9.22
CA GLU A 220 14.26 -6.80 -10.57
C GLU A 220 14.41 -5.62 -11.54
N VAL A 221 14.14 -4.39 -11.10
CA VAL A 221 14.41 -3.19 -11.89
C VAL A 221 15.89 -3.07 -12.22
N LEU A 222 16.76 -3.29 -11.24
CA LEU A 222 18.20 -3.25 -11.43
C LEU A 222 18.69 -4.36 -12.38
N LYS A 223 18.20 -5.60 -12.22
CA LYS A 223 18.53 -6.72 -13.14
C LYS A 223 18.15 -6.39 -14.58
N HIS A 224 16.99 -5.79 -14.82
CA HIS A 224 16.57 -5.35 -16.15
C HIS A 224 17.57 -4.37 -16.77
N GLU A 225 18.13 -3.49 -15.96
CA GLU A 225 19.11 -2.47 -16.35
C GLU A 225 20.56 -2.98 -16.38
N ASN A 226 20.80 -4.29 -16.17
CA ASN A 226 22.12 -4.89 -16.01
C ASN A 226 22.93 -4.25 -14.87
N ASP A 227 22.25 -3.89 -13.78
CA ASP A 227 22.80 -3.26 -12.59
C ASP A 227 22.60 -4.16 -11.36
N THR A 228 23.25 -3.85 -10.25
CA THR A 228 23.19 -4.63 -9.01
C THR A 228 22.76 -3.78 -7.82
N ILE A 229 22.13 -4.44 -6.84
CA ILE A 229 21.70 -3.80 -5.59
C ILE A 229 22.88 -3.54 -4.64
N GLU A 230 23.93 -4.33 -4.72
CA GLU A 230 25.09 -4.23 -3.84
C GLU A 230 25.76 -2.86 -3.98
N GLY A 231 26.01 -2.21 -2.86
CA GLY A 231 26.62 -0.89 -2.79
C GLY A 231 25.71 0.29 -3.11
N LYS A 232 24.45 0.08 -3.54
CA LYS A 232 23.51 1.18 -3.83
C LYS A 232 23.24 2.03 -2.60
N ARG A 233 23.25 3.34 -2.78
CA ARG A 233 22.90 4.35 -1.78
C ARG A 233 21.47 4.79 -1.99
N ILE A 234 20.67 4.67 -0.95
CA ILE A 234 19.22 4.85 -1.00
C ILE A 234 18.82 6.01 -0.09
N ALA A 235 17.97 6.90 -0.60
CA ALA A 235 17.27 7.91 0.21
C ALA A 235 15.79 7.56 0.33
N ILE A 236 15.28 7.57 1.56
CA ILE A 236 13.87 7.26 1.84
C ILE A 236 13.19 8.38 2.60
N SER A 237 11.87 8.53 2.44
CA SER A 237 11.06 9.25 3.42
C SER A 237 10.32 8.26 4.32
N GLY A 238 10.21 8.61 5.60
CA GLY A 238 9.57 7.76 6.62
C GLY A 238 10.46 6.64 7.14
N TYR A 239 10.36 6.42 8.46
CA TYR A 239 11.05 5.36 9.18
C TYR A 239 10.10 4.49 10.01
N GLY A 240 8.83 4.45 9.61
CA GLY A 240 7.82 3.51 10.11
C GLY A 240 8.14 2.06 9.72
N ASN A 241 7.14 1.17 9.78
CA ASN A 241 7.34 -0.25 9.44
C ASN A 241 7.89 -0.44 8.03
N VAL A 242 7.42 0.36 7.06
CA VAL A 242 7.85 0.29 5.66
C VAL A 242 9.29 0.74 5.52
N GLY A 243 9.63 1.94 6.00
CA GLY A 243 11.00 2.48 5.92
C GLY A 243 11.99 1.61 6.70
N TRP A 244 11.63 1.14 7.89
CA TRP A 244 12.47 0.21 8.65
C TRP A 244 12.67 -1.13 7.92
N GLY A 245 11.62 -1.66 7.28
CA GLY A 245 11.72 -2.86 6.44
C GLY A 245 12.66 -2.66 5.25
N ILE A 246 12.60 -1.49 4.57
CA ILE A 246 13.55 -1.13 3.51
C ILE A 246 14.98 -1.14 4.06
N MET A 247 15.25 -0.44 5.16
CA MET A 247 16.59 -0.37 5.78
C MET A 247 17.14 -1.76 6.11
N LYS A 248 16.31 -2.60 6.74
CA LYS A 248 16.69 -3.96 7.16
C LYS A 248 17.02 -4.86 5.95
N LYS A 249 16.17 -4.85 4.92
CA LYS A 249 16.39 -5.66 3.72
C LYS A 249 17.52 -5.09 2.86
N ALA A 250 17.66 -3.77 2.75
CA ALA A 250 18.77 -3.13 2.05
C ALA A 250 20.12 -3.58 2.64
N ALA A 251 20.26 -3.54 3.98
CA ALA A 251 21.47 -4.02 4.66
C ALA A 251 21.77 -5.49 4.37
N GLN A 252 20.75 -6.36 4.34
CA GLN A 252 20.88 -7.79 4.01
C GLN A 252 21.34 -8.02 2.55
N LEU A 253 20.97 -7.13 1.63
CA LEU A 253 21.27 -7.22 0.21
C LEU A 253 22.55 -6.44 -0.19
N GLY A 254 23.26 -5.86 0.78
CA GLY A 254 24.49 -5.11 0.55
C GLY A 254 24.28 -3.66 0.10
N ALA A 255 23.05 -3.15 0.10
CA ALA A 255 22.74 -1.74 -0.14
C ALA A 255 22.74 -0.93 1.17
N LYS A 256 22.74 0.40 1.05
CA LYS A 256 22.82 1.31 2.19
C LYS A 256 21.72 2.37 2.12
N VAL A 257 20.88 2.47 3.14
CA VAL A 257 20.03 3.64 3.31
C VAL A 257 20.86 4.73 3.97
N THR A 258 21.33 5.69 3.18
CA THR A 258 22.20 6.78 3.62
C THR A 258 21.43 8.05 4.00
N TYR A 259 20.20 8.18 3.55
CA TYR A 259 19.31 9.29 3.91
C TYR A 259 17.94 8.75 4.31
N PHE A 260 17.41 9.23 5.42
CA PHE A 260 16.01 9.01 5.77
C PHE A 260 15.39 10.26 6.40
N ALA A 261 14.16 10.55 6.03
CA ALA A 261 13.44 11.76 6.47
C ALA A 261 12.29 11.41 7.40
N GLY A 262 12.09 12.28 8.39
CA GLY A 262 10.94 12.33 9.27
C GLY A 262 10.17 13.63 9.13
N PRO A 263 9.16 13.87 9.98
CA PRO A 263 8.43 15.14 10.01
C PRO A 263 9.26 16.34 10.44
N ASP A 264 10.33 16.11 11.21
CA ASP A 264 11.23 17.14 11.76
C ASP A 264 12.40 17.51 10.84
N GLY A 265 12.66 16.72 9.80
CA GLY A 265 13.79 16.92 8.89
C GLY A 265 14.32 15.61 8.34
N TYR A 266 15.58 15.59 7.91
CA TYR A 266 16.22 14.35 7.48
C TYR A 266 17.58 14.13 8.13
N VAL A 267 17.97 12.87 8.21
CA VAL A 267 19.29 12.39 8.66
C VAL A 267 20.10 11.96 7.44
N HIS A 268 21.36 12.34 7.41
CA HIS A 268 22.37 11.81 6.50
C HIS A 268 23.39 10.97 7.27
N ASP A 269 23.35 9.68 7.06
CA ASP A 269 24.30 8.70 7.59
C ASP A 269 25.13 8.14 6.43
N PRO A 270 26.35 8.61 6.20
CA PRO A 270 27.17 8.19 5.05
C PRO A 270 27.57 6.70 5.09
N ASP A 271 27.63 6.10 6.27
CA ASP A 271 27.87 4.66 6.43
C ASP A 271 26.60 3.83 6.16
N GLY A 272 25.44 4.47 6.25
CA GLY A 272 24.12 3.88 6.10
C GLY A 272 23.61 3.15 7.34
N VAL A 273 22.31 2.89 7.34
CA VAL A 273 21.61 2.12 8.40
C VAL A 273 21.80 0.63 8.11
N ILE A 274 22.98 0.09 8.43
CA ILE A 274 23.37 -1.29 8.05
C ILE A 274 23.64 -2.22 9.24
N THR A 275 23.74 -1.70 10.46
CA THR A 275 24.02 -2.53 11.64
C THR A 275 22.74 -2.81 12.43
N GLU A 276 22.72 -3.94 13.16
CA GLU A 276 21.59 -4.26 14.05
C GLU A 276 21.38 -3.18 15.11
N GLU A 277 22.46 -2.57 15.63
CA GLU A 277 22.35 -1.48 16.60
C GLU A 277 21.56 -0.30 16.02
N LYS A 278 21.89 0.14 14.79
CA LYS A 278 21.20 1.23 14.10
C LYS A 278 19.74 0.88 13.83
N LEU A 279 19.46 -0.33 13.34
CA LEU A 279 18.11 -0.81 13.06
C LEU A 279 17.25 -0.90 14.34
N ASN A 280 17.80 -1.42 15.43
CA ASN A 280 17.10 -1.53 16.71
C ASN A 280 16.85 -0.14 17.32
N PHE A 281 17.81 0.78 17.19
CA PHE A 281 17.62 2.15 17.67
C PHE A 281 16.47 2.86 16.95
N ILE A 282 16.28 2.65 15.65
CA ILE A 282 15.11 3.21 14.94
C ILE A 282 13.80 2.68 15.52
N LEU A 283 13.72 1.39 15.89
CA LEU A 283 12.54 0.83 16.56
C LEU A 283 12.28 1.47 17.91
N GLU A 284 13.33 1.62 18.73
CA GLU A 284 13.24 2.27 20.04
C GLU A 284 12.86 3.75 19.95
N MET A 285 13.50 4.47 19.03
CA MET A 285 13.25 5.90 18.78
C MET A 285 11.79 6.15 18.39
N ARG A 286 11.28 5.44 17.40
CA ARG A 286 9.90 5.61 16.94
C ARG A 286 8.85 5.16 17.95
N ALA A 287 9.19 4.22 18.84
CA ALA A 287 8.30 3.80 19.92
C ALA A 287 8.15 4.88 20.98
N LYS A 288 9.19 5.69 21.21
CA LYS A 288 9.18 6.82 22.12
C LYS A 288 8.55 8.07 21.51
N ASP A 289 9.00 8.40 20.29
CA ASP A 289 8.54 9.58 19.56
C ASP A 289 8.63 9.31 18.03
N PRO A 290 7.51 9.06 17.37
CA PRO A 290 7.50 8.80 15.93
C PRO A 290 7.66 10.07 15.07
N MET A 291 7.70 11.26 15.68
CA MET A 291 7.72 12.54 14.96
C MET A 291 9.11 13.10 14.76
N HIS A 292 10.13 12.60 15.47
CA HIS A 292 11.48 13.14 15.45
C HIS A 292 12.52 12.08 15.11
N CYS A 293 13.27 12.29 14.02
CA CYS A 293 14.40 11.45 13.63
C CYS A 293 15.77 11.99 14.10
N LYS A 294 15.81 13.23 14.57
CA LYS A 294 17.03 13.86 15.13
C LYS A 294 17.77 13.01 16.17
N PRO A 295 17.10 12.30 17.11
CA PRO A 295 17.80 11.49 18.11
C PRO A 295 18.72 10.41 17.51
N TYR A 296 18.44 9.93 16.28
CA TYR A 296 19.36 9.03 15.58
C TYR A 296 20.68 9.73 15.24
N ALA A 297 20.59 10.93 14.65
CA ALA A 297 21.76 11.71 14.30
C ALA A 297 22.62 12.04 15.53
N ASP A 298 21.96 12.44 16.63
CA ASP A 298 22.64 12.73 17.89
C ASP A 298 23.38 11.51 18.46
N LYS A 299 22.78 10.30 18.37
CA LYS A 299 23.39 9.06 18.87
C LYS A 299 24.58 8.58 18.02
N PHE A 300 24.44 8.62 16.71
CA PHE A 300 25.45 8.04 15.79
C PHE A 300 26.41 9.07 15.20
N GLY A 301 26.31 10.35 15.59
CA GLY A 301 27.18 11.41 15.10
C GLY A 301 26.97 11.75 13.63
N CYS A 302 25.73 11.59 13.14
CA CYS A 302 25.35 11.85 11.77
C CYS A 302 24.86 13.29 11.57
N GLU A 303 24.82 13.76 10.33
CA GLU A 303 24.23 15.04 9.97
C GLU A 303 22.72 15.00 10.12
N PHE A 304 22.13 16.07 10.67
CA PHE A 304 20.68 16.28 10.70
C PHE A 304 20.35 17.66 10.10
N VAL A 305 19.44 17.67 9.13
CA VAL A 305 18.95 18.90 8.49
C VAL A 305 17.48 19.08 8.87
N ALA A 306 17.24 20.11 9.68
CA ALA A 306 15.91 20.39 10.24
C ALA A 306 14.96 20.99 9.19
N GLY A 307 13.70 20.54 9.18
CA GLY A 307 12.62 21.10 8.40
C GLY A 307 12.70 20.84 6.89
N GLU A 308 13.71 20.13 6.42
CA GLU A 308 13.87 19.81 5.00
C GLU A 308 13.58 18.35 4.69
N LYS A 309 13.29 18.07 3.42
CA LYS A 309 13.14 16.71 2.88
C LYS A 309 14.43 16.30 2.16
N CYS A 310 14.72 15.00 2.14
CA CYS A 310 15.92 14.48 1.48
C CYS A 310 15.82 14.36 -0.06
N TRP A 311 14.91 15.10 -0.69
CA TRP A 311 14.75 15.08 -2.13
C TRP A 311 15.75 16.00 -2.83
N GLY A 312 16.50 15.46 -3.80
CA GLY A 312 17.54 16.20 -4.51
C GLY A 312 18.91 16.23 -3.83
N VAL A 313 19.09 15.45 -2.74
CA VAL A 313 20.42 15.27 -2.12
C VAL A 313 21.39 14.59 -3.09
N LYS A 314 22.68 14.80 -2.88
CA LYS A 314 23.76 14.23 -3.71
C LYS A 314 24.10 12.81 -3.30
N ASP A 315 24.80 12.11 -4.16
CA ASP A 315 25.36 10.77 -3.87
C ASP A 315 24.30 9.72 -3.51
N VAL A 316 23.15 9.76 -4.18
CA VAL A 316 22.06 8.82 -4.06
C VAL A 316 21.83 8.14 -5.41
N ASP A 317 21.68 6.81 -5.39
CA ASP A 317 21.43 6.00 -6.57
C ASP A 317 19.93 5.70 -6.74
N VAL A 318 19.18 5.68 -5.63
CA VAL A 318 17.75 5.34 -5.59
C VAL A 318 17.00 6.24 -4.62
N TYR A 319 15.87 6.82 -5.06
CA TYR A 319 14.90 7.45 -4.17
C TYR A 319 13.70 6.56 -3.94
N MET A 320 13.30 6.40 -2.69
CA MET A 320 12.16 5.54 -2.27
C MET A 320 11.23 6.31 -1.31
N PRO A 321 10.24 7.06 -1.82
CA PRO A 321 9.27 7.74 -0.97
C PRO A 321 8.37 6.70 -0.27
N ALA A 322 8.50 6.59 1.07
CA ALA A 322 7.85 5.56 1.87
C ALA A 322 7.03 6.12 3.06
N ALA A 323 6.86 7.44 3.15
CA ALA A 323 6.16 8.08 4.27
C ALA A 323 4.65 8.15 4.07
N MET A 324 4.19 9.01 3.17
CA MET A 324 2.77 9.36 3.06
C MET A 324 2.37 9.75 1.64
N GLN A 325 1.07 9.83 1.42
CA GLN A 325 0.48 10.33 0.18
C GLN A 325 0.90 11.77 -0.11
N ASN A 326 1.16 12.07 -1.41
CA ASN A 326 1.54 13.40 -1.91
C ASN A 326 2.75 14.03 -1.19
N ASP A 327 3.69 13.19 -0.74
CA ASP A 327 4.96 13.61 -0.13
C ASP A 327 5.89 14.31 -1.13
N VAL A 328 5.88 13.84 -2.39
CA VAL A 328 6.68 14.41 -3.49
C VAL A 328 5.78 15.21 -4.41
N LYS A 329 5.97 16.55 -4.38
CA LYS A 329 5.32 17.52 -5.26
C LYS A 329 6.27 17.96 -6.37
N MET A 330 5.81 18.79 -7.30
CA MET A 330 6.60 19.23 -8.46
C MET A 330 7.98 19.79 -8.06
N GLU A 331 8.07 20.65 -7.06
CA GLU A 331 9.35 21.20 -6.60
C GLU A 331 10.35 20.10 -6.18
N SER A 332 9.86 19.08 -5.48
CA SER A 332 10.68 17.94 -5.08
C SER A 332 11.07 17.07 -6.28
N ALA A 333 10.16 16.89 -7.23
CA ALA A 333 10.41 16.12 -8.46
C ALA A 333 11.48 16.78 -9.33
N GLU A 334 11.46 18.10 -9.44
CA GLU A 334 12.50 18.88 -10.14
C GLU A 334 13.89 18.71 -9.48
N LYS A 335 13.96 18.75 -8.15
CA LYS A 335 15.19 18.49 -7.39
C LYS A 335 15.69 17.05 -7.59
N ILE A 336 14.77 16.07 -7.56
CA ILE A 336 15.09 14.64 -7.83
C ILE A 336 15.66 14.49 -9.24
N ALA A 337 15.02 15.07 -10.26
CA ALA A 337 15.50 14.99 -11.64
C ALA A 337 16.88 15.67 -11.81
N ALA A 338 17.08 16.82 -11.18
CA ALA A 338 18.34 17.55 -11.22
C ALA A 338 19.49 16.84 -10.49
N SER A 339 19.22 15.89 -9.56
CA SER A 339 20.24 15.12 -8.87
C SER A 339 20.95 14.10 -9.77
N GLY A 340 20.36 13.76 -10.93
CA GLY A 340 20.88 12.74 -11.85
C GLY A 340 20.59 11.30 -11.39
N VAL A 341 19.65 11.10 -10.46
CA VAL A 341 19.23 9.76 -10.01
C VAL A 341 18.67 8.96 -11.18
N LYS A 342 18.96 7.65 -11.20
CA LYS A 342 18.42 6.75 -12.22
C LYS A 342 17.14 6.04 -11.79
N TYR A 343 16.96 5.78 -10.50
CA TYR A 343 15.87 4.94 -9.99
C TYR A 343 14.98 5.72 -9.01
N TYR A 344 13.71 5.84 -9.36
CA TYR A 344 12.68 6.41 -8.52
C TYR A 344 11.60 5.36 -8.25
N ILE A 345 11.55 4.85 -7.03
CA ILE A 345 10.76 3.67 -6.64
C ILE A 345 9.72 4.09 -5.60
N GLU A 346 8.47 4.26 -6.01
CA GLU A 346 7.38 4.64 -5.11
C GLU A 346 7.03 3.51 -4.14
N VAL A 347 7.00 3.79 -2.83
CA VAL A 347 6.68 2.77 -1.82
C VAL A 347 5.41 3.10 -1.04
N ALA A 348 5.22 4.33 -0.57
CA ALA A 348 3.94 4.72 0.04
C ALA A 348 2.80 4.69 -0.99
N ASN A 349 1.56 4.65 -0.56
CA ASN A 349 0.43 4.77 -1.49
C ASN A 349 0.39 6.20 -2.05
N MET A 350 0.40 6.34 -3.39
CA MET A 350 0.40 7.61 -4.10
C MET A 350 1.32 8.68 -3.47
N PRO A 351 2.64 8.41 -3.30
CA PRO A 351 3.52 9.34 -2.62
C PRO A 351 3.83 10.59 -3.47
N THR A 352 3.60 10.50 -4.77
CA THR A 352 3.89 11.56 -5.75
C THR A 352 2.60 12.10 -6.34
N THR A 353 2.49 13.42 -6.46
CA THR A 353 1.36 14.03 -7.17
C THR A 353 1.40 13.68 -8.67
N ASN A 354 0.24 13.63 -9.35
CA ASN A 354 0.17 13.16 -10.75
C ASN A 354 1.03 14.01 -11.69
N ASP A 355 1.07 15.32 -11.50
CA ASP A 355 1.90 16.25 -12.26
C ASP A 355 3.41 15.96 -12.07
N ALA A 356 3.83 15.75 -10.83
CA ALA A 356 5.20 15.40 -10.47
C ALA A 356 5.59 14.00 -11.00
N LEU A 357 4.68 13.02 -10.91
CA LEU A 357 4.90 11.67 -11.42
C LEU A 357 5.07 11.68 -12.95
N ASN A 358 4.19 12.37 -13.66
CA ASN A 358 4.29 12.54 -15.11
C ASN A 358 5.57 13.28 -15.53
N TYR A 359 5.97 14.29 -14.75
CA TYR A 359 7.23 14.97 -14.97
C TYR A 359 8.44 14.03 -14.83
N LEU A 360 8.50 13.22 -13.76
CA LEU A 360 9.60 12.25 -13.57
C LEU A 360 9.61 11.16 -14.65
N ARG A 361 8.45 10.63 -15.05
CA ARG A 361 8.33 9.65 -16.15
C ARG A 361 8.82 10.20 -17.50
N ALA A 362 8.67 11.49 -17.72
CA ALA A 362 9.13 12.15 -18.94
C ALA A 362 10.65 12.40 -18.98
N GLN A 363 11.35 12.27 -17.84
CA GLN A 363 12.80 12.50 -17.79
C GLN A 363 13.56 11.31 -18.39
N LYS A 364 14.39 11.60 -19.39
CA LYS A 364 15.29 10.58 -19.94
C LYS A 364 16.29 10.10 -18.89
N GLY A 365 16.35 8.80 -18.68
CA GLY A 365 17.31 8.17 -17.76
C GLY A 365 16.78 7.96 -16.33
N ILE A 366 15.55 8.39 -16.02
CA ILE A 366 14.89 8.04 -14.76
C ILE A 366 13.90 6.90 -15.00
N ILE A 367 14.05 5.81 -14.27
CA ILE A 367 13.10 4.71 -14.24
C ILE A 367 12.19 4.90 -13.03
N VAL A 368 10.89 4.98 -13.31
CA VAL A 368 9.85 5.14 -12.29
C VAL A 368 9.12 3.82 -12.08
N ALA A 369 9.12 3.32 -10.84
CA ALA A 369 8.34 2.14 -10.45
C ALA A 369 7.12 2.57 -9.61
N PRO A 370 5.90 2.08 -9.94
CA PRO A 370 4.67 2.56 -9.33
C PRO A 370 4.42 1.95 -7.95
N SER A 371 3.83 2.74 -7.07
CA SER A 371 3.53 2.35 -5.69
C SER A 371 2.70 1.07 -5.57
N LYS A 372 1.68 0.90 -6.40
CA LYS A 372 0.78 -0.27 -6.35
C LYS A 372 1.48 -1.61 -6.65
N ALA A 373 2.53 -1.60 -7.45
CA ALA A 373 3.37 -2.78 -7.69
C ALA A 373 4.43 -2.94 -6.60
N VAL A 374 5.16 -1.88 -6.29
CA VAL A 374 6.28 -1.88 -5.34
C VAL A 374 5.85 -2.25 -3.92
N ASN A 375 4.73 -1.70 -3.44
CA ASN A 375 4.26 -1.93 -2.08
C ASN A 375 3.30 -3.13 -1.92
N ALA A 376 3.11 -3.92 -2.96
CA ALA A 376 2.23 -5.10 -2.93
C ALA A 376 2.71 -6.21 -1.97
N GLY A 377 3.97 -6.19 -1.54
CA GLY A 377 4.50 -7.17 -0.58
C GLY A 377 3.69 -7.27 0.71
N GLY A 378 3.20 -6.13 1.22
CA GLY A 378 2.37 -6.12 2.43
C GLY A 378 1.06 -6.88 2.28
N VAL A 379 0.31 -6.68 1.20
CA VAL A 379 -0.92 -7.43 0.94
C VAL A 379 -0.62 -8.86 0.51
N GLY A 380 0.49 -9.09 -0.18
CA GLY A 380 0.96 -10.42 -0.54
C GLY A 380 1.17 -11.30 0.71
N VAL A 381 1.96 -10.85 1.68
CA VAL A 381 2.14 -11.59 2.94
C VAL A 381 0.84 -11.70 3.72
N SER A 382 -0.08 -10.72 3.62
CA SER A 382 -1.42 -10.88 4.19
C SER A 382 -2.19 -12.04 3.55
N ALA A 383 -2.07 -12.24 2.24
CA ALA A 383 -2.69 -13.39 1.57
C ALA A 383 -1.99 -14.73 1.93
N LEU A 384 -0.67 -14.70 2.14
CA LEU A 384 0.05 -15.87 2.69
C LEU A 384 -0.41 -16.19 4.14
N GLU A 385 -0.72 -15.16 4.96
CA GLU A 385 -1.34 -15.36 6.27
C GLU A 385 -2.70 -16.04 6.15
N MET A 386 -3.53 -15.66 5.17
CA MET A 386 -4.80 -16.33 4.88
C MET A 386 -4.58 -17.79 4.50
N ALA A 387 -3.60 -18.10 3.65
CA ALA A 387 -3.26 -19.47 3.27
C ALA A 387 -2.85 -20.30 4.49
N GLN A 388 -1.92 -19.80 5.31
CA GLN A 388 -1.51 -20.46 6.56
C GLN A 388 -2.71 -20.72 7.50
N ASN A 389 -3.65 -19.75 7.60
CA ASN A 389 -4.85 -19.90 8.41
C ASN A 389 -5.80 -20.97 7.87
N SER A 390 -5.94 -21.08 6.55
CA SER A 390 -6.77 -22.12 5.90
C SER A 390 -6.15 -23.51 6.07
N GLU A 391 -4.85 -23.64 5.97
CA GLU A 391 -4.09 -24.87 6.18
C GLU A 391 -4.00 -25.25 7.67
N ARG A 392 -4.21 -24.29 8.57
CA ARG A 392 -3.96 -24.38 10.03
C ARG A 392 -2.48 -24.69 10.35
N LEU A 393 -1.58 -24.18 9.54
CA LEU A 393 -0.13 -24.30 9.69
C LEU A 393 0.50 -22.94 9.98
N VAL A 394 1.72 -22.97 10.46
CA VAL A 394 2.59 -21.79 10.64
C VAL A 394 3.83 -22.04 9.80
N TRP A 395 4.10 -21.14 8.87
CA TRP A 395 5.30 -21.18 8.04
C TRP A 395 6.47 -20.48 8.74
N THR A 396 7.68 -20.91 8.43
CA THR A 396 8.90 -20.25 8.91
C THR A 396 9.06 -18.87 8.24
N ALA A 397 9.93 -18.04 8.81
CA ALA A 397 10.25 -16.73 8.24
C ALA A 397 10.85 -16.87 6.83
N GLU A 398 11.69 -17.89 6.62
CA GLU A 398 12.34 -18.21 5.35
C GLU A 398 11.32 -18.62 4.28
N GLU A 399 10.33 -19.42 4.63
CA GLU A 399 9.26 -19.82 3.72
C GLU A 399 8.42 -18.61 3.28
N VAL A 400 8.03 -17.74 4.23
CA VAL A 400 7.27 -16.52 3.94
C VAL A 400 8.10 -15.56 3.09
N ASP A 401 9.38 -15.34 3.43
CA ASP A 401 10.29 -14.43 2.69
C ASP A 401 10.53 -14.93 1.26
N HIS A 402 10.71 -16.24 1.08
CA HIS A 402 10.86 -16.86 -0.23
C HIS A 402 9.63 -16.67 -1.13
N GLN A 403 8.43 -16.89 -0.57
CA GLN A 403 7.18 -16.65 -1.30
C GLN A 403 6.99 -15.17 -1.64
N LEU A 404 7.34 -14.27 -0.72
CA LEU A 404 7.31 -12.82 -0.95
C LEU A 404 8.26 -12.44 -2.09
N HIS A 405 9.48 -12.95 -2.10
CA HIS A 405 10.46 -12.67 -3.16
C HIS A 405 9.93 -13.09 -4.54
N LYS A 406 9.49 -14.35 -4.68
CA LYS A 406 8.89 -14.85 -5.92
C LYS A 406 7.71 -14.00 -6.40
N MET A 407 6.86 -13.56 -5.47
CA MET A 407 5.72 -12.72 -5.77
C MET A 407 6.18 -11.38 -6.36
N MET A 408 7.19 -10.74 -5.77
CA MET A 408 7.69 -9.44 -6.25
C MET A 408 8.40 -9.56 -7.61
N GLU A 409 9.15 -10.65 -7.84
CA GLU A 409 9.69 -10.99 -9.17
C GLU A 409 8.57 -11.09 -10.21
N ASN A 410 7.50 -11.82 -9.88
CA ASN A 410 6.38 -11.97 -10.80
C ASN A 410 5.64 -10.64 -11.05
N ILE A 411 5.43 -9.81 -10.01
CA ILE A 411 4.78 -8.50 -10.17
C ILE A 411 5.58 -7.61 -11.12
N HIS A 412 6.90 -7.55 -10.98
CA HIS A 412 7.76 -6.81 -11.88
C HIS A 412 7.64 -7.36 -13.31
N LYS A 413 7.77 -8.68 -13.47
CA LYS A 413 7.70 -9.37 -14.76
C LYS A 413 6.40 -9.04 -15.50
N VAL A 414 5.23 -9.27 -14.87
CA VAL A 414 3.94 -9.05 -15.55
C VAL A 414 3.71 -7.58 -15.86
N SER A 415 4.23 -6.66 -15.05
CA SER A 415 4.17 -5.21 -15.33
C SER A 415 5.02 -4.83 -16.54
N ALA A 416 6.25 -5.31 -16.62
CA ALA A 416 7.15 -5.06 -17.75
C ALA A 416 6.62 -5.69 -19.07
N GLU A 417 6.15 -6.94 -19.00
CA GLU A 417 5.55 -7.66 -20.15
C GLU A 417 4.30 -6.94 -20.67
N ALA A 418 3.42 -6.48 -19.77
CA ALA A 418 2.23 -5.74 -20.16
C ALA A 418 2.57 -4.40 -20.84
N ALA A 419 3.54 -3.65 -20.34
CA ALA A 419 4.00 -2.43 -21.01
C ALA A 419 4.55 -2.73 -22.41
N ALA A 420 5.38 -3.76 -22.55
CA ALA A 420 5.96 -4.16 -23.84
C ALA A 420 4.90 -4.64 -24.84
N GLU A 421 3.91 -5.44 -24.40
CA GLU A 421 2.80 -5.96 -25.24
C GLU A 421 2.00 -4.83 -25.91
N TYR A 422 1.86 -3.71 -25.22
CA TYR A 422 1.12 -2.55 -25.72
C TYR A 422 2.02 -1.44 -26.30
N GLY A 423 3.31 -1.74 -26.54
CA GLY A 423 4.23 -0.82 -27.20
C GLY A 423 4.70 0.36 -26.37
N LEU A 424 4.59 0.26 -25.03
CA LEU A 424 4.95 1.32 -24.08
C LEU A 424 6.39 1.19 -23.57
N GLY A 425 7.18 0.26 -24.14
CA GLY A 425 8.56 0.01 -23.72
C GLY A 425 8.63 -0.51 -22.26
N TYR A 426 9.50 0.10 -21.44
CA TYR A 426 9.67 -0.25 -20.03
C TYR A 426 8.96 0.73 -19.09
N ASP A 427 7.72 1.13 -19.44
CA ASP A 427 6.87 1.98 -18.59
C ASP A 427 6.18 1.12 -17.51
N LEU A 428 6.82 0.96 -16.37
CA LEU A 428 6.30 0.13 -15.27
C LEU A 428 5.00 0.69 -14.64
N VAL A 429 4.76 2.00 -14.75
CA VAL A 429 3.52 2.63 -14.24
C VAL A 429 2.32 2.18 -15.08
N ALA A 430 2.41 2.37 -16.39
CA ALA A 430 1.38 1.91 -17.31
C ALA A 430 1.26 0.38 -17.30
N GLY A 431 2.39 -0.33 -17.29
CA GLY A 431 2.41 -1.78 -17.26
C GLY A 431 1.73 -2.40 -16.06
N ALA A 432 1.94 -1.83 -14.85
CA ALA A 432 1.25 -2.31 -13.64
C ALA A 432 -0.26 -2.06 -13.69
N ASN A 433 -0.70 -0.89 -14.21
CA ASN A 433 -2.12 -0.62 -14.41
C ASN A 433 -2.74 -1.60 -15.40
N ILE A 434 -2.09 -1.84 -16.53
CA ILE A 434 -2.57 -2.76 -17.57
C ILE A 434 -2.60 -4.21 -17.07
N ALA A 435 -1.53 -4.70 -16.43
CA ALA A 435 -1.46 -6.05 -15.91
C ALA A 435 -2.55 -6.31 -14.84
N GLY A 436 -2.72 -5.36 -13.91
CA GLY A 436 -3.76 -5.43 -12.90
C GLY A 436 -5.16 -5.41 -13.52
N PHE A 437 -5.39 -4.53 -14.49
CA PHE A 437 -6.65 -4.45 -15.22
C PHE A 437 -6.98 -5.75 -15.96
N LYS A 438 -6.07 -6.27 -16.78
CA LYS A 438 -6.31 -7.47 -17.60
C LYS A 438 -6.82 -8.64 -16.79
N LYS A 439 -6.21 -8.95 -15.65
CA LYS A 439 -6.62 -10.07 -14.81
C LYS A 439 -8.04 -9.90 -14.25
N VAL A 440 -8.40 -8.69 -13.79
CA VAL A 440 -9.74 -8.40 -13.28
C VAL A 440 -10.76 -8.39 -14.41
N ALA A 441 -10.42 -7.76 -15.54
CA ALA A 441 -11.25 -7.70 -16.74
C ALA A 441 -11.61 -9.08 -17.27
N GLU A 442 -10.63 -9.97 -17.40
CA GLU A 442 -10.81 -11.36 -17.84
C GLU A 442 -11.79 -12.09 -16.92
N ALA A 443 -11.56 -12.02 -15.60
CA ALA A 443 -12.46 -12.64 -14.62
C ALA A 443 -13.89 -12.07 -14.68
N MET A 444 -14.05 -10.76 -14.81
CA MET A 444 -15.36 -10.12 -14.96
C MET A 444 -16.07 -10.52 -16.25
N MET A 445 -15.32 -10.68 -17.37
CA MET A 445 -15.86 -11.12 -18.66
C MET A 445 -16.34 -12.58 -18.60
N GLU A 446 -15.54 -13.47 -17.99
CA GLU A 446 -15.86 -14.89 -17.89
C GLU A 446 -17.03 -15.19 -16.94
N GLN A 447 -17.13 -14.43 -15.84
CA GLN A 447 -18.19 -14.60 -14.87
C GLN A 447 -19.51 -13.91 -15.28
N GLY A 448 -19.47 -13.05 -16.30
CA GLY A 448 -20.66 -12.38 -16.83
C GLY A 448 -21.03 -11.07 -16.11
N CYS A 449 -22.30 -10.73 -16.11
CA CYS A 449 -22.81 -9.50 -15.49
C CYS A 449 -23.50 -9.82 -14.16
N PHE A 450 -22.93 -9.40 -13.06
CA PHE A 450 -23.55 -9.45 -11.73
C PHE A 450 -23.11 -8.24 -10.90
#